data_7141b84ec47aaf6f52004f74ba1db4b7
#
_entry.id   7141b84ec47aaf6f52004f74ba1db4b7
#
_cell.length_a   1.000
_cell.length_b   1.000
_cell.length_c   1.000
_cell.angle_alpha   90.00
_cell.angle_beta   90.00
_cell.angle_gamma   90.00
#
_symmetry.space_group_name_H-M   'P 1'
#
loop_
_entity.id
_entity.type
_entity.pdbx_description
1 polymer ?
#
loop_
_entity_poly.entity_id
_entity_poly.type
_entity_poly.pdbx_seq_one_letter_code
_entity_poly.pdbx_strand_id
1 'polypeptide(L)'
;MYKILNQDNETVAYIQHMMILNKKREKVIGLVIGDCFFGNDTKVIGKIIDQKVYLLNGEIIGTIEANKDKKDPELKKGLMLEAWEILSNIKSHTSDWITISKKWSKKSLIEVLL
;
A
#
# COMPACT_ATOMS: atom_id res chain seq x y z
N MET A 1 8.31 10.35 -0.92
CA MET A 1 8.11 8.91 -0.71
C MET A 1 7.70 8.64 0.72
N TYR A 2 6.87 7.64 0.94
CA TYR A 2 6.40 7.25 2.27
C TYR A 2 6.83 5.84 2.59
N LYS A 3 7.04 5.56 3.88
CA LYS A 3 7.28 4.21 4.39
C LYS A 3 6.00 3.64 4.96
N ILE A 4 5.79 2.34 4.79
CA ILE A 4 4.74 1.63 5.50
C ILE A 4 5.42 0.79 6.58
N LEU A 5 5.01 1.01 7.82
CA LEU A 5 5.57 0.35 9.00
C LEU A 5 4.61 -0.70 9.54
N ASN A 6 5.14 -1.80 10.03
CA ASN A 6 4.34 -2.80 10.73
C ASN A 6 4.13 -2.43 12.20
N GLN A 7 3.52 -3.32 12.98
CA GLN A 7 3.23 -3.09 14.39
C GLN A 7 4.48 -2.87 15.24
N ASP A 8 5.61 -3.42 14.81
CA ASP A 8 6.90 -3.30 15.49
C ASP A 8 7.72 -2.10 14.99
N ASN A 9 7.10 -1.19 14.22
CA ASN A 9 7.74 -0.03 13.62
C ASN A 9 8.85 -0.36 12.62
N GLU A 10 8.78 -1.54 12.02
CA GLU A 10 9.70 -1.93 10.97
C GLU A 10 9.14 -1.55 9.61
N THR A 11 9.99 -1.02 8.73
CA THR A 11 9.59 -0.70 7.37
C THR A 11 9.37 -1.99 6.57
N VAL A 12 8.17 -2.17 6.04
CA VAL A 12 7.82 -3.37 5.28
C VAL A 12 7.58 -3.09 3.80
N ALA A 13 7.31 -1.83 3.46
CA ALA A 13 7.07 -1.42 2.08
C ALA A 13 7.25 0.09 1.96
N TYR A 14 7.21 0.57 0.71
CA TYR A 14 7.27 2.00 0.42
C TYR A 14 6.13 2.39 -0.51
N ILE A 15 5.69 3.64 -0.42
CA ILE A 15 4.75 4.23 -1.37
C ILE A 15 5.48 5.35 -2.11
N GLN A 16 5.55 5.25 -3.43
CA GLN A 16 6.12 6.28 -4.28
C GLN A 16 5.16 6.50 -5.45
N HIS A 17 4.72 7.74 -5.63
CA HIS A 17 3.61 8.05 -6.51
C HIS A 17 2.39 7.23 -6.07
N MET A 18 1.73 6.49 -6.95
CA MET A 18 0.61 5.62 -6.58
C MET A 18 1.03 4.16 -6.37
N MET A 19 2.33 3.87 -6.37
CA MET A 19 2.83 2.50 -6.30
C MET A 19 3.21 2.11 -4.88
N ILE A 20 2.82 0.89 -4.50
CA ILE A 20 3.34 0.26 -3.29
C ILE A 20 4.50 -0.63 -3.74
N LEU A 21 5.69 -0.33 -3.24
CA LEU A 21 6.91 -1.03 -3.61
C LEU A 21 7.34 -1.97 -2.48
N ASN A 22 7.98 -3.08 -2.85
CA ASN A 22 8.54 -3.99 -1.86
C ASN A 22 9.66 -3.28 -1.07
N LYS A 23 10.15 -3.94 -0.01
CA LYS A 23 11.17 -3.37 0.87
C LYS A 23 12.45 -2.97 0.15
N LYS A 24 12.81 -3.68 -0.91
CA LYS A 24 13.98 -3.37 -1.73
C LYS A 24 13.70 -2.35 -2.83
N ARG A 25 12.44 -1.94 -2.99
CA ARG A 25 11.99 -1.01 -4.03
C ARG A 25 12.29 -1.50 -5.45
N GLU A 26 12.23 -2.81 -5.63
CA GLU A 26 12.53 -3.46 -6.91
C GLU A 26 11.31 -3.94 -7.65
N LYS A 27 10.17 -4.02 -6.98
CA LYS A 27 8.93 -4.57 -7.54
C LYS A 27 7.73 -3.82 -7.03
N VAL A 28 6.75 -3.61 -7.91
CA VAL A 28 5.44 -3.08 -7.54
C VAL A 28 4.60 -4.23 -6.97
N ILE A 29 4.16 -4.08 -5.72
CA ILE A 29 3.35 -5.11 -5.04
C ILE A 29 1.91 -4.67 -4.82
N GLY A 30 1.59 -3.44 -5.18
CA GLY A 30 0.24 -2.92 -5.09
C GLY A 30 0.17 -1.48 -5.56
N LEU A 31 -1.04 -0.93 -5.52
CA LEU A 31 -1.31 0.46 -5.91
C LEU A 31 -2.18 1.14 -4.86
N VAL A 32 -2.05 2.47 -4.79
CA VAL A 32 -2.94 3.33 -4.00
C VAL A 32 -3.66 4.25 -4.98
N ILE A 33 -4.98 4.20 -4.99
CA ILE A 33 -5.81 5.08 -5.82
C ILE A 33 -6.83 5.75 -4.91
N GLY A 34 -6.72 7.08 -4.78
CA GLY A 34 -7.52 7.80 -3.80
C GLY A 34 -7.15 7.33 -2.40
N ASP A 35 -8.13 6.88 -1.62
CA ASP A 35 -7.93 6.33 -0.29
C ASP A 35 -7.90 4.79 -0.26
N CYS A 36 -8.06 4.14 -1.40
CA CYS A 36 -8.10 2.69 -1.50
C CYS A 36 -6.74 2.13 -1.89
N PHE A 37 -6.41 0.93 -1.38
CA PHE A 37 -5.22 0.24 -1.85
C PHE A 37 -5.57 -1.14 -2.40
N PHE A 38 -4.76 -1.54 -3.38
CA PHE A 38 -4.96 -2.74 -4.20
C PHE A 38 -3.71 -3.59 -4.16
N GLY A 39 -3.90 -4.90 -4.17
CA GLY A 39 -2.79 -5.83 -4.36
C GLY A 39 -2.77 -6.37 -5.78
N ASN A 40 -2.21 -7.56 -5.90
CA ASN A 40 -1.97 -8.20 -7.20
C ASN A 40 -3.25 -8.68 -7.88
N ASP A 41 -4.32 -8.92 -7.13
CA ASP A 41 -5.58 -9.45 -7.68
C ASP A 41 -6.57 -8.37 -8.12
N THR A 42 -6.17 -7.11 -8.11
CA THR A 42 -6.94 -5.96 -8.59
C THR A 42 -8.22 -5.65 -7.81
N LYS A 43 -8.43 -6.26 -6.66
CA LYS A 43 -9.53 -5.96 -5.76
C LYS A 43 -9.09 -4.99 -4.68
N VAL A 44 -10.03 -4.15 -4.22
CA VAL A 44 -9.75 -3.28 -3.07
C VAL A 44 -9.48 -4.16 -1.85
N ILE A 45 -8.31 -3.97 -1.25
CA ILE A 45 -7.91 -4.71 -0.05
C ILE A 45 -8.27 -3.93 1.20
N GLY A 46 -8.20 -2.61 1.12
CA GLY A 46 -8.50 -1.75 2.25
C GLY A 46 -8.36 -0.28 1.91
N LYS A 47 -8.27 0.54 2.95
CA LYS A 47 -8.17 1.99 2.81
C LYS A 47 -7.02 2.55 3.64
N ILE A 48 -6.55 3.71 3.22
CA ILE A 48 -5.58 4.51 3.95
C ILE A 48 -6.31 5.71 4.52
N ILE A 49 -6.36 5.82 5.84
CA ILE A 49 -7.06 6.89 6.55
C ILE A 49 -6.15 7.42 7.67
N ASP A 50 -5.91 8.73 7.70
CA ASP A 50 -5.12 9.39 8.75
C ASP A 50 -3.77 8.71 8.99
N GLN A 51 -3.03 8.42 7.90
CA GLN A 51 -1.70 7.82 7.94
C GLN A 51 -1.67 6.39 8.49
N LYS A 52 -2.81 5.71 8.45
CA LYS A 52 -2.90 4.29 8.82
C LYS A 52 -3.48 3.50 7.67
N VAL A 53 -3.01 2.28 7.51
CA VAL A 53 -3.48 1.35 6.49
C VAL A 53 -4.43 0.37 7.16
N TYR A 54 -5.67 0.33 6.68
CA TYR A 54 -6.73 -0.52 7.24
C TYR A 54 -7.17 -1.55 6.22
N LEU A 55 -7.45 -2.76 6.69
CA LEU A 55 -8.16 -3.76 5.90
C LEU A 55 -9.64 -3.41 5.82
N LEU A 56 -10.38 -4.03 4.91
CA LEU A 56 -11.82 -3.80 4.77
C LEU A 56 -12.60 -4.15 6.04
N ASN A 57 -12.08 -5.04 6.87
CA ASN A 57 -12.70 -5.37 8.18
C ASN A 57 -12.38 -4.34 9.27
N GLY A 58 -11.60 -3.31 8.95
CA GLY A 58 -11.26 -2.24 9.88
C GLY A 58 -9.99 -2.46 10.70
N GLU A 59 -9.36 -3.62 10.60
CA GLU A 59 -8.12 -3.89 11.33
C GLU A 59 -6.95 -3.12 10.74
N ILE A 60 -6.04 -2.65 11.60
CA ILE A 60 -4.82 -1.94 11.17
C ILE A 60 -3.82 -2.96 10.64
N ILE A 61 -3.23 -2.67 9.49
CA ILE A 61 -2.19 -3.53 8.91
C ILE A 61 -0.88 -2.77 8.68
N GLY A 62 -0.89 -1.47 8.87
CA GLY A 62 0.32 -0.67 8.74
C GLY A 62 0.09 0.78 9.13
N THR A 63 1.18 1.50 9.34
CA THR A 63 1.16 2.94 9.51
C THR A 63 2.05 3.57 8.46
N ILE A 64 1.74 4.79 8.08
CA ILE A 64 2.46 5.51 7.03
C ILE A 64 3.25 6.63 7.66
N GLU A 65 4.53 6.72 7.28
CA GLU A 65 5.42 7.76 7.74
C GLU A 65 6.18 8.34 6.54
N ALA A 66 6.31 9.67 6.49
CA ALA A 66 7.10 10.28 5.44
C ALA A 66 8.56 9.85 5.55
N ASN A 67 9.14 9.45 4.42
CA ASN A 67 10.56 9.16 4.38
C ASN A 67 11.32 10.48 4.37
N LYS A 68 12.15 10.70 5.38
CA LYS A 68 12.86 11.97 5.60
C LYS A 68 14.08 12.18 4.68
N ASP A 69 14.35 11.25 3.78
CA ASP A 69 15.41 11.43 2.80
C ASP A 69 15.10 12.62 1.91
N LYS A 70 16.12 13.41 1.59
CA LYS A 70 15.97 14.69 0.91
C LYS A 70 15.45 14.60 -0.52
N LYS A 71 15.55 13.41 -1.14
CA LYS A 71 15.07 13.17 -2.50
C LYS A 71 14.43 11.80 -2.57
N ASP A 72 13.34 11.71 -3.33
CA ASP A 72 12.81 10.41 -3.70
C ASP A 72 13.84 9.71 -4.59
N PRO A 73 14.13 8.43 -4.35
CA PRO A 73 15.03 7.70 -5.24
C PRO A 73 14.42 7.57 -6.64
N GLU A 74 15.28 7.48 -7.63
CA GLU A 74 14.82 7.21 -8.99
C GLU A 74 14.15 5.84 -9.02
N LEU A 75 13.04 5.76 -9.76
CA LEU A 75 12.36 4.50 -9.98
C LEU A 75 13.19 3.61 -10.89
N LYS A 76 13.28 2.35 -10.55
CA LYS A 76 13.93 1.37 -11.41
C LYS A 76 13.15 1.24 -12.70
N LYS A 77 13.87 1.02 -13.80
CA LYS A 77 13.28 0.86 -15.12
C LYS A 77 12.26 -0.29 -15.11
N GLY A 78 11.11 -0.03 -15.67
CA GLY A 78 10.05 -1.03 -15.75
C GLY A 78 9.01 -0.99 -14.64
N LEU A 79 9.27 -0.30 -13.52
CA LEU A 79 8.29 -0.23 -12.43
C LEU A 79 7.00 0.46 -12.86
N MET A 80 7.11 1.51 -13.66
CA MET A 80 5.92 2.20 -14.19
C MET A 80 5.08 1.28 -15.07
N LEU A 81 5.71 0.41 -15.85
CA LEU A 81 5.01 -0.56 -16.69
C LEU A 81 4.29 -1.60 -15.83
N GLU A 82 4.94 -2.07 -14.76
CA GLU A 82 4.30 -2.98 -13.81
C GLU A 82 3.05 -2.34 -13.19
N ALA A 83 3.16 -1.07 -12.78
CA ALA A 83 2.03 -0.34 -12.21
C ALA A 83 0.89 -0.19 -13.22
N TRP A 84 1.21 0.11 -14.47
CA TRP A 84 0.21 0.24 -15.53
C TRP A 84 -0.52 -1.08 -15.79
N GLU A 85 0.19 -2.20 -15.76
CA GLU A 85 -0.43 -3.52 -15.93
C GLU A 85 -1.45 -3.81 -14.83
N ILE A 86 -1.11 -3.51 -13.58
CA ILE A 86 -2.03 -3.66 -12.45
C ILE A 86 -3.22 -2.71 -12.61
N LEU A 87 -2.96 -1.44 -12.89
CA LEU A 87 -3.98 -0.41 -13.03
C LEU A 87 -4.98 -0.74 -14.14
N SER A 88 -4.51 -1.26 -15.27
CA SER A 88 -5.37 -1.56 -16.41
C SER A 88 -6.41 -2.65 -16.12
N ASN A 89 -6.17 -3.48 -15.11
CA ASN A 89 -7.07 -4.54 -14.71
C ASN A 89 -8.03 -4.13 -13.59
N ILE A 90 -7.85 -2.95 -13.00
CA ILE A 90 -8.72 -2.46 -11.93
C ILE A 90 -9.99 -1.87 -12.56
N LYS A 91 -11.13 -2.46 -12.24
CA LYS A 91 -12.43 -2.03 -12.78
C LYS A 91 -13.15 -1.06 -11.85
N SER A 92 -12.89 -1.13 -10.55
CA SER A 92 -13.49 -0.24 -9.56
C SER A 92 -12.46 0.09 -8.50
N HIS A 93 -12.33 1.38 -8.21
CA HIS A 93 -11.38 1.87 -7.19
C HIS A 93 -12.10 2.60 -6.05
N THR A 94 -13.34 2.22 -5.80
CA THR A 94 -14.11 2.71 -4.67
C THR A 94 -14.54 1.53 -3.81
N SER A 95 -14.74 1.78 -2.53
CA SER A 95 -15.29 0.79 -1.62
C SER A 95 -16.21 1.46 -0.63
N ASP A 96 -17.06 0.66 0.02
CA ASP A 96 -17.92 1.16 1.09
C ASP A 96 -17.10 1.69 2.25
N TRP A 97 -17.71 2.54 3.05
CA TRP A 97 -17.10 3.02 4.28
C TRP A 97 -16.75 1.83 5.18
N ILE A 98 -15.57 1.88 5.81
CA ILE A 98 -15.17 0.86 6.77
C ILE A 98 -15.22 1.45 8.18
N THR A 99 -15.59 0.60 9.15
CA THR A 99 -15.54 0.97 10.56
C THR A 99 -14.14 0.67 11.07
N ILE A 100 -13.36 1.71 11.35
CA ILE A 100 -11.98 1.52 11.78
C ILE A 100 -11.91 1.00 13.21
N SER A 101 -10.93 0.15 13.47
CA SER A 101 -10.67 -0.47 14.76
C SER A 101 -9.28 -0.05 15.24
N LYS A 102 -9.02 -0.23 16.53
CA LYS A 102 -7.66 -0.06 17.08
C LYS A 102 -6.88 -1.36 17.06
N LYS A 103 -7.49 -2.43 16.57
CA LYS A 103 -6.88 -3.75 16.57
C LYS A 103 -6.00 -3.94 15.33
N TRP A 104 -4.81 -4.50 15.54
CA TRP A 104 -3.91 -4.87 14.46
C TRP A 104 -4.31 -6.21 13.85
N SER A 105 -4.18 -6.30 12.52
CA SER A 105 -4.39 -7.55 11.81
C SER A 105 -3.32 -8.58 12.20
N LYS A 106 -3.70 -9.84 12.21
CA LYS A 106 -2.77 -10.95 12.39
C LYS A 106 -1.98 -11.26 11.12
N LYS A 107 -2.47 -10.78 9.97
CA LYS A 107 -1.79 -10.94 8.68
C LYS A 107 -0.82 -9.79 8.45
N SER A 108 0.25 -10.03 7.71
CA SER A 108 1.17 -8.98 7.30
C SER A 108 0.66 -8.29 6.05
N LEU A 109 1.13 -7.05 5.81
CA LEU A 109 0.80 -6.32 4.60
C LEU A 109 1.20 -7.12 3.34
N ILE A 110 2.38 -7.72 3.36
CA ILE A 110 2.87 -8.48 2.20
C ILE A 110 1.94 -9.66 1.89
N GLU A 111 1.46 -10.36 2.91
CA GLU A 111 0.53 -11.48 2.72
C GLU A 111 -0.76 -11.06 2.01
N VAL A 112 -1.32 -9.90 2.38
CA VAL A 112 -2.59 -9.46 1.79
C VAL A 112 -2.42 -8.84 0.40
N LEU A 113 -1.24 -8.32 0.08
CA LEU A 113 -0.97 -7.75 -1.24
C LEU A 113 -0.63 -8.80 -2.29
N LEU A 114 -0.03 -9.88 -1.90
CA LEU A 114 0.34 -10.98 -2.79
C LEU A 114 -0.70 -12.13 -2.78
#